data_2ced0d13597c0a6792cb1a1ada73db5c
#
_entry.id   2ced0d13597c0a6792cb1a1ada73db5c
#
_cell.length_a   1.000
_cell.length_b   1.000
_cell.length_c   1.000
_cell.angle_alpha   90.00
_cell.angle_beta   90.00
_cell.angle_gamma   90.00
#
_symmetry.space_group_name_H-M   'P 1'
#
loop_
_entity.id
_entity.type
_entity.pdbx_description
1 polymer ?
#
loop_
_entity_poly.entity_id
_entity_poly.type
_entity_poly.pdbx_seq_one_letter_code
_entity_poly.pdbx_strand_id
1 'polypeptide(L)'
;MDSNKKTARIAGLLYLTVVLTGIFHLMYVPSRLIVWDNASVTFNNILESETLFRLGIVAGIVCYTAFLILPFVLYKLLLQVHKTFAIGMVILAVISVPISLINLLNKVNVLSLIGKAQYLQVIGTDELQAQVLLYLDFYNNGMKIASLFWGLWLLPFGYLVFKSGFLPKLLGIFLMAGCFGYLTNFVGGFLIPNYGDLGISRMISLPASIGEIGICLWLLIIGVRHKQTL
;
A
#
# COMPACT_ATOMS: atom_id res chain seq x y z
N MET A 1 -4.08 -31.73 4.95
CA MET A 1 -4.16 -30.32 5.42
C MET A 1 -5.48 -29.77 4.93
N ASP A 2 -6.32 -29.25 5.80
CA ASP A 2 -7.65 -28.71 5.46
C ASP A 2 -7.47 -27.64 4.36
N SER A 3 -8.28 -27.72 3.28
CA SER A 3 -8.23 -26.83 2.12
C SER A 3 -8.26 -25.35 2.52
N ASN A 4 -9.09 -25.02 3.51
CA ASN A 4 -9.20 -23.66 4.03
C ASN A 4 -7.93 -23.18 4.74
N LYS A 5 -7.24 -24.07 5.45
CA LYS A 5 -5.98 -23.74 6.13
C LYS A 5 -4.85 -23.47 5.11
N LYS A 6 -4.83 -24.23 4.00
CA LYS A 6 -3.89 -23.98 2.90
C LYS A 6 -4.17 -22.63 2.23
N THR A 7 -5.44 -22.34 1.92
CA THR A 7 -5.88 -21.07 1.32
C THR A 7 -5.51 -19.87 2.24
N ALA A 8 -5.74 -19.99 3.54
CA ALA A 8 -5.39 -18.98 4.52
C ALA A 8 -3.89 -18.68 4.54
N ARG A 9 -3.03 -19.73 4.51
CA ARG A 9 -1.58 -19.55 4.49
C ARG A 9 -1.08 -18.93 3.19
N ILE A 10 -1.68 -19.26 2.04
CA ILE A 10 -1.38 -18.61 0.77
C ILE A 10 -1.75 -17.11 0.84
N ALA A 11 -2.93 -16.78 1.39
CA ALA A 11 -3.31 -15.39 1.61
C ALA A 11 -2.34 -14.67 2.56
N GLY A 12 -1.90 -15.33 3.64
CA GLY A 12 -0.91 -14.81 4.57
C GLY A 12 0.45 -14.54 3.90
N LEU A 13 0.92 -15.44 3.03
CA LEU A 13 2.16 -15.25 2.27
C LEU A 13 2.07 -14.09 1.29
N LEU A 14 0.97 -13.99 0.53
CA LEU A 14 0.73 -12.85 -0.37
C LEU A 14 0.67 -11.55 0.42
N TYR A 15 -0.02 -11.53 1.56
CA TYR A 15 -0.09 -10.35 2.40
C TYR A 15 1.28 -9.96 2.97
N LEU A 16 2.09 -10.94 3.41
CA LEU A 16 3.46 -10.67 3.86
C LEU A 16 4.31 -10.06 2.74
N THR A 17 4.16 -10.56 1.51
CA THR A 17 4.82 -9.98 0.34
C THR A 17 4.41 -8.52 0.16
N VAL A 18 3.10 -8.20 0.24
CA VAL A 18 2.59 -6.81 0.18
C VAL A 18 3.19 -5.95 1.29
N VAL A 19 3.20 -6.44 2.53
CA VAL A 19 3.73 -5.68 3.69
C VAL A 19 5.21 -5.39 3.52
N LEU A 20 6.04 -6.40 3.22
CA LEU A 20 7.50 -6.24 3.12
C LEU A 20 7.89 -5.33 1.95
N THR A 21 7.31 -5.59 0.77
CA THR A 21 7.60 -4.77 -0.42
C THR A 21 6.99 -3.38 -0.30
N GLY A 22 5.84 -3.24 0.36
CA GLY A 22 5.21 -1.97 0.66
C GLY A 22 6.07 -1.11 1.58
N ILE A 23 6.56 -1.65 2.70
CA ILE A 23 7.47 -0.94 3.61
C ILE A 23 8.73 -0.51 2.87
N PHE A 24 9.30 -1.40 2.05
CA PHE A 24 10.52 -1.09 1.30
C PHE A 24 10.31 0.07 0.32
N HIS A 25 9.30 0.00 -0.56
CA HIS A 25 9.14 0.99 -1.63
C HIS A 25 8.42 2.30 -1.22
N LEU A 26 7.59 2.28 -0.15
CA LEU A 26 6.85 3.46 0.33
C LEU A 26 7.55 4.19 1.47
N MET A 27 8.36 3.48 2.26
CA MET A 27 8.98 4.06 3.44
C MET A 27 10.51 4.06 3.35
N TYR A 28 11.14 2.89 3.19
CA TYR A 28 12.58 2.77 3.26
C TYR A 28 13.29 3.53 2.13
N VAL A 29 12.95 3.26 0.87
CA VAL A 29 13.59 3.92 -0.28
C VAL A 29 13.39 5.44 -0.26
N PRO A 30 12.16 5.98 -0.08
CA PRO A 30 11.95 7.41 0.02
C PRO A 30 12.72 8.06 1.17
N SER A 31 12.75 7.45 2.36
CA SER A 31 13.46 8.00 3.52
C SER A 31 14.98 8.11 3.33
N ARG A 32 15.54 7.34 2.39
CA ARG A 32 16.97 7.37 2.07
C ARG A 32 17.34 8.35 0.96
N LEU A 33 16.41 8.61 0.04
CA LEU A 33 16.72 9.30 -1.20
C LEU A 33 16.06 10.66 -1.33
N ILE A 34 14.89 10.89 -0.71
CA ILE A 34 14.08 12.09 -0.95
C ILE A 34 14.21 13.07 0.21
N VAL A 35 14.68 14.27 -0.11
CA VAL A 35 14.70 15.45 0.77
C VAL A 35 13.77 16.47 0.14
N TRP A 36 12.55 16.59 0.65
CA TRP A 36 11.46 17.34 0.02
C TRP A 36 11.77 18.84 -0.14
N ASP A 37 12.54 19.42 0.77
CA ASP A 37 12.89 20.83 0.74
C ASP A 37 14.15 21.13 -0.10
N ASN A 38 14.73 20.09 -0.75
CA ASN A 38 15.99 20.25 -1.49
C ASN A 38 16.05 19.35 -2.73
N ALA A 39 15.71 19.94 -3.88
CA ALA A 39 15.70 19.25 -5.16
C ALA A 39 17.08 18.74 -5.59
N SER A 40 18.14 19.53 -5.34
CA SER A 40 19.52 19.18 -5.69
C SER A 40 20.01 17.98 -4.89
N VAL A 41 19.77 17.96 -3.58
CA VAL A 41 20.14 16.82 -2.72
C VAL A 41 19.36 15.57 -3.13
N THR A 42 18.05 15.67 -3.38
CA THR A 42 17.24 14.54 -3.85
C THR A 42 17.76 13.98 -5.16
N PHE A 43 18.05 14.83 -6.13
CA PHE A 43 18.59 14.44 -7.43
C PHE A 43 19.92 13.70 -7.29
N ASN A 44 20.86 14.25 -6.51
CA ASN A 44 22.18 13.63 -6.29
C ASN A 44 22.06 12.30 -5.54
N ASN A 45 21.23 12.21 -4.49
CA ASN A 45 20.98 10.97 -3.76
C ASN A 45 20.47 9.85 -4.70
N ILE A 46 19.56 10.20 -5.63
CA ILE A 46 19.02 9.23 -6.59
C ILE A 46 20.09 8.83 -7.60
N LEU A 47 20.91 9.75 -8.09
CA LEU A 47 22.03 9.45 -9.00
C LEU A 47 23.05 8.53 -8.36
N GLU A 48 23.47 8.81 -7.13
CA GLU A 48 24.45 8.01 -6.39
C GLU A 48 23.92 6.63 -6.00
N SER A 49 22.62 6.53 -5.77
CA SER A 49 21.94 5.30 -5.36
C SER A 49 20.86 4.85 -6.36
N GLU A 50 21.12 4.98 -7.66
CA GLU A 50 20.16 4.66 -8.73
C GLU A 50 19.63 3.22 -8.61
N THR A 51 20.48 2.27 -8.27
CA THR A 51 20.09 0.87 -8.06
C THR A 51 19.05 0.73 -6.96
N LEU A 52 19.19 1.45 -5.84
CA LEU A 52 18.21 1.45 -4.75
C LEU A 52 16.87 2.02 -5.21
N PHE A 53 16.91 3.11 -5.98
CA PHE A 53 15.69 3.71 -6.52
C PHE A 53 14.97 2.75 -7.49
N ARG A 54 15.71 2.08 -8.39
CA ARG A 54 15.19 1.04 -9.31
C ARG A 54 14.59 -0.15 -8.55
N LEU A 55 15.28 -0.64 -7.51
CA LEU A 55 14.75 -1.70 -6.64
C LEU A 55 13.45 -1.27 -5.95
N GLY A 56 13.33 0.00 -5.57
CA GLY A 56 12.09 0.57 -5.05
C GLY A 56 10.94 0.48 -6.05
N ILE A 57 11.18 0.75 -7.33
CA ILE A 57 10.16 0.62 -8.40
C ILE A 57 9.75 -0.85 -8.57
N VAL A 58 10.74 -1.77 -8.66
CA VAL A 58 10.48 -3.22 -8.79
C VAL A 58 9.67 -3.73 -7.60
N ALA A 59 10.05 -3.35 -6.37
CA ALA A 59 9.32 -3.71 -5.17
C ALA A 59 7.88 -3.18 -5.19
N GLY A 60 7.63 -1.98 -5.72
CA GLY A 60 6.29 -1.45 -5.94
C GLY A 60 5.47 -2.29 -6.90
N ILE A 61 6.06 -2.72 -8.03
CA ILE A 61 5.39 -3.62 -8.99
C ILE A 61 5.02 -4.95 -8.33
N VAL A 62 5.95 -5.55 -7.59
CA VAL A 62 5.72 -6.81 -6.85
C VAL A 62 4.62 -6.63 -5.80
N CYS A 63 4.64 -5.51 -5.04
CA CYS A 63 3.65 -5.16 -4.05
C CYS A 63 2.23 -5.13 -4.66
N TYR A 64 2.04 -4.34 -5.72
CA TYR A 64 0.72 -4.17 -6.32
C TYR A 64 0.26 -5.41 -7.08
N THR A 65 1.17 -6.20 -7.65
CA THR A 65 0.83 -7.51 -8.26
C THR A 65 0.39 -8.51 -7.19
N ALA A 66 1.09 -8.59 -6.06
CA ALA A 66 0.68 -9.43 -4.95
C ALA A 66 -0.66 -8.96 -4.35
N PHE A 67 -0.86 -7.64 -4.24
CA PHE A 67 -2.12 -7.06 -3.77
C PHE A 67 -3.28 -7.27 -4.75
N LEU A 68 -3.02 -7.38 -6.06
CA LEU A 68 -4.04 -7.78 -7.03
C LEU A 68 -4.57 -9.19 -6.77
N ILE A 69 -3.68 -10.12 -6.41
CA ILE A 69 -4.02 -11.55 -6.23
C ILE A 69 -4.64 -11.80 -4.85
N LEU A 70 -4.18 -11.12 -3.82
CA LEU A 70 -4.57 -11.31 -2.42
C LEU A 70 -6.08 -11.33 -2.18
N PRO A 71 -6.87 -10.33 -2.66
CA PRO A 71 -8.31 -10.28 -2.40
C PRO A 71 -9.08 -11.45 -3.03
N PHE A 72 -8.61 -12.02 -4.14
CA PHE A 72 -9.22 -13.22 -4.73
C PHE A 72 -8.99 -14.48 -3.89
N VAL A 73 -7.82 -14.59 -3.25
CA VAL A 73 -7.54 -15.70 -2.34
C VAL A 73 -8.35 -15.55 -1.05
N LEU A 74 -8.45 -14.32 -0.52
CA LEU A 74 -9.31 -14.00 0.63
C LEU A 74 -10.80 -14.22 0.31
N TYR A 75 -11.23 -13.90 -0.91
CA TYR A 75 -12.60 -14.16 -1.36
C TYR A 75 -12.97 -15.64 -1.24
N LYS A 76 -12.10 -16.56 -1.71
CA LYS A 76 -12.33 -18.00 -1.58
C LYS A 76 -12.52 -18.43 -0.12
N LEU A 77 -11.82 -17.79 0.81
CA LEU A 77 -11.89 -18.09 2.24
C LEU A 77 -13.15 -17.51 2.90
N LEU A 78 -13.55 -16.30 2.48
CA LEU A 78 -14.54 -15.47 3.17
C LEU A 78 -15.92 -15.44 2.50
N LEU A 79 -16.04 -15.96 1.27
CA LEU A 79 -17.29 -16.01 0.51
C LEU A 79 -18.46 -16.64 1.32
N GLN A 80 -18.15 -17.70 2.08
CA GLN A 80 -19.13 -18.42 2.92
C GLN A 80 -19.64 -17.58 4.10
N VAL A 81 -18.96 -16.50 4.48
CA VAL A 81 -19.36 -15.60 5.58
C VAL A 81 -20.45 -14.65 5.11
N HIS A 82 -20.18 -13.90 4.01
CA HIS A 82 -21.16 -13.00 3.41
C HIS A 82 -20.73 -12.64 1.97
N LYS A 83 -21.49 -13.13 0.99
CA LYS A 83 -21.17 -13.02 -0.44
C LYS A 83 -20.98 -11.58 -0.90
N THR A 84 -21.92 -10.69 -0.58
CA THR A 84 -21.89 -9.28 -1.04
C THR A 84 -20.68 -8.54 -0.50
N PHE A 85 -20.37 -8.70 0.80
CA PHE A 85 -19.18 -8.07 1.38
C PHE A 85 -17.88 -8.65 0.81
N ALA A 86 -17.84 -9.96 0.50
CA ALA A 86 -16.68 -10.58 -0.13
C ALA A 86 -16.43 -10.05 -1.55
N ILE A 87 -17.49 -9.82 -2.33
CA ILE A 87 -17.41 -9.18 -3.65
C ILE A 87 -16.95 -7.72 -3.51
N GLY A 88 -17.58 -6.96 -2.60
CA GLY A 88 -17.20 -5.56 -2.35
C GLY A 88 -15.73 -5.41 -1.94
N MET A 89 -15.23 -6.29 -1.09
CA MET A 89 -13.82 -6.34 -0.71
C MET A 89 -12.91 -6.48 -1.93
N VAL A 90 -13.22 -7.43 -2.83
CA VAL A 90 -12.41 -7.64 -4.05
C VAL A 90 -12.47 -6.43 -4.96
N ILE A 91 -13.65 -5.88 -5.24
CA ILE A 91 -13.81 -4.73 -6.14
C ILE A 91 -13.01 -3.54 -5.63
N LEU A 92 -13.16 -3.18 -4.35
CA LEU A 92 -12.48 -2.03 -3.76
C LEU A 92 -10.95 -2.19 -3.74
N ALA A 93 -10.46 -3.40 -3.43
CA ALA A 93 -9.03 -3.67 -3.47
C ALA A 93 -8.49 -3.60 -4.91
N VAL A 94 -9.16 -4.23 -5.87
CA VAL A 94 -8.69 -4.31 -7.27
C VAL A 94 -8.66 -2.95 -7.94
N ILE A 95 -9.61 -2.04 -7.65
CA ILE A 95 -9.61 -0.68 -8.22
C ILE A 95 -8.33 0.08 -7.85
N SER A 96 -7.75 -0.12 -6.68
CA SER A 96 -6.52 0.58 -6.29
C SER A 96 -5.30 0.18 -7.10
N VAL A 97 -5.28 -1.04 -7.66
CA VAL A 97 -4.09 -1.59 -8.32
C VAL A 97 -3.71 -0.85 -9.60
N PRO A 98 -4.62 -0.65 -10.60
CA PRO A 98 -4.28 0.12 -11.79
C PRO A 98 -3.90 1.56 -11.45
N ILE A 99 -4.55 2.19 -10.47
CA ILE A 99 -4.20 3.54 -10.01
C ILE A 99 -2.75 3.55 -9.52
N SER A 100 -2.36 2.60 -8.67
CA SER A 100 -1.02 2.51 -8.10
C SER A 100 0.05 2.17 -9.14
N LEU A 101 -0.26 1.26 -10.09
CA LEU A 101 0.67 0.87 -11.14
C LEU A 101 0.92 2.01 -12.15
N ILE A 102 -0.15 2.71 -12.57
CA ILE A 102 -0.02 3.88 -13.44
C ILE A 102 0.76 4.99 -12.72
N ASN A 103 0.49 5.17 -11.44
CA ASN A 103 1.19 6.18 -10.64
C ASN A 103 2.71 5.90 -10.52
N LEU A 104 3.15 4.62 -10.58
CA LEU A 104 4.58 4.27 -10.62
C LEU A 104 5.30 4.85 -11.85
N LEU A 105 4.60 5.22 -12.93
CA LEU A 105 5.20 5.89 -14.08
C LEU A 105 5.90 7.19 -13.69
N ASN A 106 5.42 7.89 -12.66
CA ASN A 106 6.09 9.08 -12.16
C ASN A 106 7.53 8.77 -11.69
N LYS A 107 7.75 7.64 -11.01
CA LYS A 107 9.10 7.20 -10.63
C LYS A 107 9.92 6.73 -11.83
N VAL A 108 9.28 6.12 -12.84
CA VAL A 108 9.96 5.77 -14.10
C VAL A 108 10.38 7.03 -14.84
N ASN A 109 9.56 8.08 -14.86
CA ASN A 109 9.91 9.37 -15.44
C ASN A 109 11.13 10.01 -14.75
N VAL A 110 11.26 9.86 -13.42
CA VAL A 110 12.48 10.27 -12.71
C VAL A 110 13.70 9.55 -13.27
N LEU A 111 13.65 8.24 -13.51
CA LEU A 111 14.76 7.51 -14.15
C LEU A 111 15.08 8.04 -15.55
N SER A 112 14.07 8.45 -16.31
CA SER A 112 14.28 9.06 -17.62
C SER A 112 15.00 10.40 -17.53
N LEU A 113 14.65 11.23 -16.52
CA LEU A 113 15.28 12.56 -16.30
C LEU A 113 16.74 12.46 -15.83
N ILE A 114 17.07 11.47 -15.00
CA ILE A 114 18.46 11.26 -14.56
C ILE A 114 19.29 10.50 -15.60
N GLY A 115 18.64 9.89 -16.59
CA GLY A 115 19.29 9.24 -17.71
C GLY A 115 20.01 10.28 -18.60
N LYS A 116 21.20 9.93 -19.08
CA LYS A 116 22.01 10.82 -19.93
C LYS A 116 21.51 10.86 -21.39
N ALA A 117 20.20 10.93 -21.60
CA ALA A 117 19.62 10.98 -22.93
C ALA A 117 19.98 12.31 -23.63
N GLN A 118 20.36 12.25 -24.90
CA GLN A 118 20.85 13.41 -25.65
C GLN A 118 19.84 14.56 -25.69
N TYR A 119 18.52 14.28 -25.75
CA TYR A 119 17.48 15.30 -25.80
C TYR A 119 17.32 16.06 -24.47
N LEU A 120 17.86 15.53 -23.35
CA LEU A 120 17.85 16.23 -22.05
C LEU A 120 19.01 17.23 -21.90
N GLN A 121 20.01 17.19 -22.77
CA GLN A 121 21.19 18.08 -22.67
C GLN A 121 20.86 19.57 -22.90
N VAL A 122 19.69 19.86 -23.44
CA VAL A 122 19.19 21.24 -23.63
C VAL A 122 18.55 21.80 -22.35
N ILE A 123 18.28 20.96 -21.36
CA ILE A 123 17.64 21.34 -20.10
C ILE A 123 18.73 21.63 -19.07
N GLY A 124 18.63 22.75 -18.38
CA GLY A 124 19.57 23.13 -17.32
C GLY A 124 19.49 22.16 -16.13
N THR A 125 20.60 22.01 -15.42
CA THR A 125 20.69 21.09 -14.27
C THR A 125 19.66 21.42 -13.20
N ASP A 126 19.49 22.70 -12.86
CA ASP A 126 18.53 23.15 -11.84
C ASP A 126 17.09 22.83 -12.23
N GLU A 127 16.77 22.93 -13.53
CA GLU A 127 15.46 22.59 -14.06
C GLU A 127 15.22 21.07 -14.00
N LEU A 128 16.22 20.24 -14.32
CA LEU A 128 16.13 18.78 -14.17
C LEU A 128 15.91 18.37 -12.72
N GLN A 129 16.62 19.00 -11.78
CA GLN A 129 16.45 18.77 -10.34
C GLN A 129 15.02 19.09 -9.88
N ALA A 130 14.49 20.24 -10.31
CA ALA A 130 13.12 20.65 -10.00
C ALA A 130 12.08 19.68 -10.58
N GLN A 131 12.29 19.23 -11.84
CA GLN A 131 11.39 18.26 -12.48
C GLN A 131 11.41 16.90 -11.78
N VAL A 132 12.56 16.41 -11.33
CA VAL A 132 12.66 15.16 -10.55
C VAL A 132 11.81 15.26 -9.28
N LEU A 133 11.95 16.34 -8.52
CA LEU A 133 11.15 16.52 -7.30
C LEU A 133 9.65 16.64 -7.61
N LEU A 134 9.28 17.32 -8.70
CA LEU A 134 7.89 17.44 -9.17
C LEU A 134 7.27 16.08 -9.50
N TYR A 135 7.98 15.19 -10.21
CA TYR A 135 7.48 13.83 -10.48
C TYR A 135 7.34 12.99 -9.22
N LEU A 136 8.23 13.16 -8.24
CA LEU A 136 8.09 12.51 -6.94
C LEU A 136 6.87 13.04 -6.17
N ASP A 137 6.56 14.33 -6.27
CA ASP A 137 5.35 14.91 -5.69
C ASP A 137 4.09 14.40 -6.40
N PHE A 138 4.07 14.31 -7.73
CA PHE A 138 2.98 13.67 -8.48
C PHE A 138 2.76 12.22 -8.02
N TYR A 139 3.86 11.46 -7.83
CA TYR A 139 3.76 10.13 -7.28
C TYR A 139 3.11 10.13 -5.90
N ASN A 140 3.53 11.01 -5.00
CA ASN A 140 2.99 11.12 -3.65
C ASN A 140 1.49 11.49 -3.66
N ASN A 141 1.09 12.43 -4.52
CA ASN A 141 -0.32 12.82 -4.68
C ASN A 141 -1.18 11.70 -5.26
N GLY A 142 -0.68 10.96 -6.25
CA GLY A 142 -1.37 9.77 -6.78
C GLY A 142 -1.52 8.66 -5.74
N MET A 143 -0.55 8.50 -4.83
CA MET A 143 -0.65 7.56 -3.70
C MET A 143 -1.74 7.95 -2.71
N LYS A 144 -1.98 9.26 -2.48
CA LYS A 144 -3.13 9.72 -1.66
C LYS A 144 -4.46 9.23 -2.27
N ILE A 145 -4.61 9.29 -3.59
CA ILE A 145 -5.82 8.78 -4.28
C ILE A 145 -5.94 7.27 -4.13
N ALA A 146 -4.85 6.52 -4.32
CA ALA A 146 -4.85 5.07 -4.14
C ALA A 146 -5.21 4.66 -2.70
N SER A 147 -4.75 5.43 -1.72
CA SER A 147 -4.97 5.17 -0.29
C SER A 147 -6.45 5.24 0.12
N LEU A 148 -7.29 5.98 -0.60
CA LEU A 148 -8.74 5.96 -0.43
C LEU A 148 -9.29 4.54 -0.58
N PHE A 149 -8.88 3.83 -1.63
CA PHE A 149 -9.33 2.47 -1.90
C PHE A 149 -8.68 1.45 -0.98
N TRP A 150 -7.44 1.70 -0.53
CA TRP A 150 -6.80 0.91 0.52
C TRP A 150 -7.52 1.03 1.87
N GLY A 151 -8.14 2.17 2.15
CA GLY A 151 -9.02 2.31 3.30
C GLY A 151 -10.35 1.61 3.10
N LEU A 152 -11.02 1.88 1.97
CA LEU A 152 -12.37 1.39 1.71
C LEU A 152 -12.48 -0.14 1.70
N TRP A 153 -11.46 -0.86 1.18
CA TRP A 153 -11.51 -2.34 1.16
C TRP A 153 -11.39 -2.95 2.56
N LEU A 154 -10.79 -2.23 3.53
CA LEU A 154 -10.66 -2.69 4.91
C LEU A 154 -12.01 -2.83 5.62
N LEU A 155 -13.01 -2.03 5.25
CA LEU A 155 -14.32 -2.10 5.86
C LEU A 155 -15.02 -3.45 5.60
N PRO A 156 -15.27 -3.89 4.34
CA PRO A 156 -15.84 -5.18 4.08
C PRO A 156 -14.92 -6.33 4.52
N PHE A 157 -13.60 -6.19 4.40
CA PHE A 157 -12.66 -7.20 4.88
C PHE A 157 -12.73 -7.37 6.39
N GLY A 158 -12.68 -6.28 7.16
CA GLY A 158 -12.80 -6.30 8.61
C GLY A 158 -14.14 -6.89 9.09
N TYR A 159 -15.25 -6.54 8.44
CA TYR A 159 -16.56 -7.13 8.72
C TYR A 159 -16.56 -8.64 8.52
N LEU A 160 -16.01 -9.12 7.39
CA LEU A 160 -15.90 -10.55 7.10
C LEU A 160 -15.03 -11.28 8.13
N VAL A 161 -13.88 -10.70 8.52
CA VAL A 161 -13.03 -11.24 9.58
C VAL A 161 -13.81 -11.31 10.89
N PHE A 162 -14.50 -10.24 11.28
CA PHE A 162 -15.30 -10.18 12.52
C PHE A 162 -16.41 -11.24 12.58
N LYS A 163 -17.10 -11.45 11.46
CA LYS A 163 -18.24 -12.38 11.35
C LYS A 163 -17.83 -13.83 11.05
N SER A 164 -16.60 -14.09 10.64
CA SER A 164 -16.16 -15.41 10.15
C SER A 164 -16.27 -16.53 11.20
N GLY A 165 -16.07 -16.23 12.47
CA GLY A 165 -16.02 -17.21 13.56
C GLY A 165 -14.73 -18.06 13.59
N PHE A 166 -13.88 -18.00 12.56
CA PHE A 166 -12.60 -18.73 12.46
C PHE A 166 -11.37 -17.82 12.39
N LEU A 167 -11.57 -16.51 12.28
CA LEU A 167 -10.54 -15.48 12.38
C LEU A 167 -10.76 -14.62 13.66
N PRO A 168 -9.73 -13.94 14.17
CA PRO A 168 -9.84 -13.14 15.39
C PRO A 168 -10.74 -11.92 15.20
N LYS A 169 -11.84 -11.87 15.95
CA LYS A 169 -12.79 -10.74 15.89
C LYS A 169 -12.11 -9.38 16.13
N LEU A 170 -11.15 -9.32 17.04
CA LEU A 170 -10.43 -8.10 17.39
C LEU A 170 -9.69 -7.52 16.18
N LEU A 171 -9.05 -8.35 15.35
CA LEU A 171 -8.40 -7.90 14.12
C LEU A 171 -9.41 -7.36 13.12
N GLY A 172 -10.61 -7.95 13.04
CA GLY A 172 -11.71 -7.40 12.24
C GLY A 172 -12.12 -5.99 12.67
N ILE A 173 -12.16 -5.73 13.98
CA ILE A 173 -12.46 -4.39 14.52
C ILE A 173 -11.36 -3.40 14.13
N PHE A 174 -10.07 -3.77 14.29
CA PHE A 174 -8.95 -2.92 13.89
C PHE A 174 -8.95 -2.61 12.39
N LEU A 175 -9.27 -3.58 11.53
CA LEU A 175 -9.40 -3.36 10.09
C LEU A 175 -10.52 -2.36 9.76
N MET A 176 -11.71 -2.52 10.36
CA MET A 176 -12.81 -1.58 10.16
C MET A 176 -12.46 -0.18 10.67
N ALA A 177 -11.85 -0.07 11.84
CA ALA A 177 -11.36 1.22 12.37
C ALA A 177 -10.29 1.83 11.46
N GLY A 178 -9.41 1.00 10.89
CA GLY A 178 -8.40 1.40 9.91
C GLY A 178 -9.00 2.05 8.66
N CYS A 179 -10.16 1.58 8.19
CA CYS A 179 -10.88 2.23 7.09
C CYS A 179 -11.13 3.72 7.40
N PHE A 180 -11.68 4.02 8.56
CA PHE A 180 -11.94 5.41 8.96
C PHE A 180 -10.64 6.21 9.10
N GLY A 181 -9.56 5.57 9.56
CA GLY A 181 -8.23 6.19 9.61
C GLY A 181 -7.72 6.62 8.23
N TYR A 182 -7.81 5.73 7.24
CA TYR A 182 -7.45 6.07 5.85
C TYR A 182 -8.33 7.19 5.27
N LEU A 183 -9.66 7.14 5.49
CA LEU A 183 -10.58 8.17 5.02
C LEU A 183 -10.30 9.52 5.65
N THR A 184 -10.03 9.56 6.95
CA THR A 184 -9.67 10.81 7.65
C THR A 184 -8.36 11.38 7.10
N ASN A 185 -7.34 10.54 6.89
CA ASN A 185 -6.07 10.97 6.32
C ASN A 185 -6.21 11.44 4.87
N PHE A 186 -7.07 10.78 4.08
CA PHE A 186 -7.38 11.20 2.73
C PHE A 186 -8.01 12.60 2.71
N VAL A 187 -9.08 12.79 3.46
CA VAL A 187 -9.80 14.09 3.53
C VAL A 187 -8.91 15.16 4.14
N GLY A 188 -8.23 14.86 5.25
CA GLY A 188 -7.32 15.80 5.91
C GLY A 188 -6.17 16.23 5.02
N GLY A 189 -5.58 15.30 4.27
CA GLY A 189 -4.48 15.58 3.35
C GLY A 189 -4.84 16.45 2.15
N PHE A 190 -6.13 16.57 1.79
CA PHE A 190 -6.61 17.47 0.74
C PHE A 190 -7.17 18.79 1.27
N LEU A 191 -7.79 18.79 2.45
CA LEU A 191 -8.48 19.98 2.96
C LEU A 191 -7.66 20.81 3.93
N ILE A 192 -6.66 20.21 4.59
CA ILE A 192 -5.89 20.89 5.63
C ILE A 192 -4.45 21.10 5.13
N PRO A 193 -3.99 22.34 4.97
CA PRO A 193 -2.59 22.61 4.66
C PRO A 193 -1.66 21.99 5.70
N ASN A 194 -0.57 21.39 5.26
CA ASN A 194 0.44 20.77 6.12
C ASN A 194 -0.11 19.70 7.08
N TYR A 195 -1.17 19.00 6.69
CA TYR A 195 -1.80 17.94 7.51
C TYR A 195 -0.80 16.89 8.03
N GLY A 196 0.22 16.56 7.24
CA GLY A 196 1.27 15.63 7.60
C GLY A 196 2.06 16.03 8.85
N ASP A 197 2.24 17.32 9.06
CA ASP A 197 3.05 17.88 10.15
C ASP A 197 2.31 17.86 11.50
N LEU A 198 0.99 17.72 11.47
CA LEU A 198 0.16 17.67 12.68
C LEU A 198 0.39 16.41 13.53
N GLY A 199 1.10 15.40 13.02
CA GLY A 199 1.33 14.12 13.72
C GLY A 199 0.09 13.24 13.89
N ILE A 200 -1.11 13.79 13.71
CA ILE A 200 -2.41 13.11 13.85
C ILE A 200 -2.53 11.97 12.84
N SER A 201 -2.05 12.16 11.63
CA SER A 201 -2.05 11.18 10.54
C SER A 201 -1.47 9.83 10.97
N ARG A 202 -0.33 9.86 11.69
CA ARG A 202 0.33 8.65 12.19
C ARG A 202 -0.51 7.92 13.24
N MET A 203 -1.11 8.65 14.18
CA MET A 203 -1.94 8.06 15.25
C MET A 203 -3.21 7.42 14.68
N ILE A 204 -3.87 8.09 13.75
CA ILE A 204 -5.10 7.61 13.10
C ILE A 204 -4.84 6.36 12.24
N SER A 205 -3.62 6.18 11.72
CA SER A 205 -3.23 5.01 10.93
C SER A 205 -2.90 3.77 11.79
N LEU A 206 -2.70 3.90 13.10
CA LEU A 206 -2.32 2.77 13.97
C LEU A 206 -3.31 1.59 13.92
N PRO A 207 -4.65 1.79 13.95
CA PRO A 207 -5.58 0.67 13.86
C PRO A 207 -5.43 -0.12 12.56
N ALA A 208 -5.23 0.56 11.43
CA ALA A 208 -4.98 -0.11 10.15
C ALA A 208 -3.71 -0.97 10.21
N SER A 209 -2.60 -0.40 10.68
CA SER A 209 -1.32 -1.11 10.77
C SER A 209 -1.42 -2.34 11.67
N ILE A 210 -2.07 -2.23 12.85
CA ILE A 210 -2.29 -3.36 13.76
C ILE A 210 -3.18 -4.42 13.11
N GLY A 211 -4.27 -4.00 12.47
CA GLY A 211 -5.22 -4.89 11.80
C GLY A 211 -4.59 -5.66 10.64
N GLU A 212 -3.90 -4.96 9.75
CA GLU A 212 -3.30 -5.53 8.53
C GLU A 212 -2.11 -6.43 8.85
N ILE A 213 -1.17 -5.99 9.69
CA ILE A 213 -0.02 -6.81 10.10
C ILE A 213 -0.52 -7.99 10.95
N GLY A 214 -1.45 -7.75 11.86
CA GLY A 214 -2.02 -8.79 12.73
C GLY A 214 -2.71 -9.88 11.94
N ILE A 215 -3.58 -9.52 10.97
CA ILE A 215 -4.27 -10.53 10.14
C ILE A 215 -3.31 -11.24 9.18
N CYS A 216 -2.31 -10.55 8.65
CA CYS A 216 -1.25 -11.13 7.84
C CYS A 216 -0.55 -12.26 8.59
N LEU A 217 -0.03 -11.95 9.79
CA LEU A 217 0.66 -12.93 10.63
C LEU A 217 -0.26 -14.07 11.07
N TRP A 218 -1.51 -13.75 11.40
CA TRP A 218 -2.49 -14.77 11.78
C TRP A 218 -2.74 -15.77 10.65
N LEU A 219 -3.02 -15.27 9.44
CA LEU A 219 -3.26 -16.10 8.27
C LEU A 219 -2.05 -16.98 7.93
N LEU A 220 -0.84 -16.44 8.07
CA LEU A 220 0.39 -17.14 7.75
C LEU A 220 0.70 -18.26 8.76
N ILE A 221 0.65 -17.96 10.05
CA ILE A 221 1.10 -18.85 11.13
C ILE A 221 -0.01 -19.81 11.53
N ILE A 222 -1.18 -19.28 11.88
CA ILE A 222 -2.31 -20.05 12.43
C ILE A 222 -3.24 -20.52 11.32
N GLY A 223 -3.53 -19.66 10.33
CA GLY A 223 -4.50 -19.92 9.28
C GLY A 223 -5.94 -19.73 9.77
N VAL A 224 -6.75 -20.77 9.70
CA VAL A 224 -8.13 -20.78 10.21
C VAL A 224 -8.24 -21.67 11.44
N ARG A 225 -9.00 -21.21 12.44
CA ARG A 225 -9.42 -22.07 13.57
C ARG A 225 -10.59 -22.94 13.15
N HIS A 226 -10.66 -24.17 13.66
CA HIS A 226 -11.90 -24.96 13.54
C HIS A 226 -13.02 -24.20 14.24
N LYS A 227 -14.19 -24.08 13.56
CA LYS A 227 -15.40 -23.59 14.20
C LYS A 227 -15.70 -24.53 15.35
N GLN A 228 -15.59 -24.08 16.60
CA GLN A 228 -16.20 -24.82 17.70
C GLN A 228 -17.71 -24.74 17.46
N THR A 229 -18.31 -25.85 17.03
CA THR A 229 -19.75 -26.06 17.13
C THR A 229 -20.08 -26.14 18.63
N LEU A 230 -20.63 -25.03 19.16
CA LEU A 230 -21.38 -25.05 20.43
C LEU A 230 -22.69 -25.72 20.20
#